data_4fc5795b30064f48e4252350019edcc1
#
_entry.id   4fc5795b30064f48e4252350019edcc1
#
_cell.length_a   1.000
_cell.length_b   1.000
_cell.length_c   1.000
_cell.angle_alpha   90.00
_cell.angle_beta   90.00
_cell.angle_gamma   90.00
#
_symmetry.space_group_name_H-M   'P 1'
#
loop_
_entity.id
_entity.type
_entity.pdbx_description
1 polymer ?
#
loop_
_entity_poly.entity_id
_entity_poly.type
_entity_poly.pdbx_seq_one_letter_code
_entity_poly.pdbx_strand_id
1 'polypeptide(L)'
;MRICGWQGLVCKEFVCSSEETESLQAAYAADKASSRTTVSYEEYMRRWKANARGVDLNYNFAANWEGINVSLTHPSANGYKGTNPLSEPESQAIANLIQGTGFNAVINYHAMGNVIYWDTQNNQKAAESKALANAVHGYSVLGSKGVGGLKDWLQQAAGIPGITIEVGRSTCPVSFSEYPAIWNQNKAVPATLGYYVATH
;
A
#
# COMPACT_ATOMS: atom_id res chain seq x y z
N MET A 1 -3.63 22.50 -6.33
CA MET A 1 -3.90 21.13 -6.79
C MET A 1 -4.17 20.27 -5.57
N ARG A 2 -5.25 19.52 -5.53
CA ARG A 2 -5.58 18.63 -4.39
C ARG A 2 -5.09 17.24 -4.72
N ILE A 3 -4.00 16.81 -4.11
CA ILE A 3 -3.57 15.42 -4.18
C ILE A 3 -4.20 14.71 -2.98
N CYS A 4 -5.23 13.90 -3.22
CA CYS A 4 -5.90 13.10 -2.21
C CYS A 4 -5.25 11.72 -2.14
N GLY A 5 -4.11 11.62 -1.48
CA GLY A 5 -3.43 10.35 -1.21
C GLY A 5 -3.88 9.66 0.07
N TRP A 6 -4.79 10.23 0.83
CA TRP A 6 -5.46 9.61 1.99
C TRP A 6 -6.79 10.32 2.19
N GLN A 7 -7.86 9.65 1.87
CA GLN A 7 -9.19 10.23 1.90
C GLN A 7 -9.71 10.32 3.33
N GLY A 8 -10.08 11.54 3.72
CA GLY A 8 -11.00 11.78 4.79
C GLY A 8 -10.61 12.76 5.88
N LEU A 9 -9.42 13.32 5.91
CA LEU A 9 -9.07 14.36 6.88
C LEU A 9 -8.47 15.57 6.16
N VAL A 10 -9.31 16.60 6.01
CA VAL A 10 -8.94 17.98 5.66
C VAL A 10 -7.88 18.07 4.56
N CYS A 11 -8.34 18.15 3.31
CA CYS A 11 -7.48 18.58 2.20
C CYS A 11 -6.93 19.98 2.50
N LYS A 12 -5.73 20.06 3.07
CA LYS A 12 -4.92 21.25 2.90
C LYS A 12 -4.54 21.32 1.43
N GLU A 13 -4.62 22.49 0.82
CA GLU A 13 -4.10 22.70 -0.51
C GLU A 13 -2.59 22.38 -0.46
N PHE A 14 -2.20 21.29 -1.10
CA PHE A 14 -0.80 21.03 -1.36
C PHE A 14 -0.38 21.96 -2.49
N VAL A 15 0.46 22.92 -2.17
CA VAL A 15 1.13 23.73 -3.18
C VAL A 15 2.37 22.94 -3.61
N CYS A 16 2.27 22.27 -4.76
CA CYS A 16 3.43 21.65 -5.39
C CYS A 16 4.40 22.75 -5.84
N SER A 17 5.70 22.51 -5.73
CA SER A 17 6.70 23.32 -6.41
C SER A 17 6.51 23.27 -7.93
N SER A 18 7.12 24.19 -8.67
CA SER A 18 7.08 24.14 -10.14
C SER A 18 7.68 22.83 -10.68
N GLU A 19 8.78 22.37 -10.10
CA GLU A 19 9.47 21.12 -10.47
C GLU A 19 8.59 19.89 -10.24
N GLU A 20 7.91 19.81 -9.10
CA GLU A 20 6.96 18.74 -8.82
C GLU A 20 5.78 18.78 -9.80
N THR A 21 5.28 19.95 -10.13
CA THR A 21 4.19 20.11 -11.09
C THR A 21 4.60 19.63 -12.48
N GLU A 22 5.80 19.99 -12.95
CA GLU A 22 6.36 19.56 -14.23
C GLU A 22 6.55 18.03 -14.25
N SER A 23 7.04 17.45 -13.17
CA SER A 23 7.22 16.00 -13.02
C SER A 23 5.89 15.24 -13.13
N LEU A 24 4.83 15.74 -12.46
CA LEU A 24 3.49 15.15 -12.50
C LEU A 24 2.85 15.27 -13.89
N GLN A 25 3.05 16.40 -14.57
CA GLN A 25 2.60 16.60 -15.95
C GLN A 25 3.33 15.68 -16.93
N ALA A 26 4.64 15.49 -16.75
CA ALA A 26 5.44 14.57 -17.56
C ALA A 26 4.97 13.12 -17.40
N ALA A 27 4.68 12.69 -16.16
CA ALA A 27 4.14 11.36 -15.88
C ALA A 27 2.78 11.14 -16.57
N TYR A 28 1.87 12.12 -16.51
CA TYR A 28 0.60 12.07 -17.22
C TYR A 28 0.79 11.97 -18.73
N ALA A 29 1.69 12.78 -19.30
CA ALA A 29 1.95 12.77 -20.73
C ALA A 29 2.50 11.42 -21.20
N ALA A 30 3.41 10.81 -20.43
CA ALA A 30 3.96 9.49 -20.72
C ALA A 30 2.89 8.39 -20.65
N ASP A 31 2.05 8.40 -19.60
CA ASP A 31 0.96 7.44 -19.47
C ASP A 31 -0.08 7.59 -20.58
N LYS A 32 -0.34 8.81 -21.04
CA LYS A 32 -1.23 9.08 -22.16
C LYS A 32 -0.66 8.60 -23.48
N ALA A 33 0.63 8.84 -23.72
CA ALA A 33 1.34 8.39 -24.93
C ALA A 33 1.40 6.86 -25.02
N SER A 34 1.52 6.17 -23.89
CA SER A 34 1.52 4.70 -23.79
C SER A 34 0.11 4.08 -23.68
N SER A 35 -0.94 4.87 -23.85
CA SER A 35 -2.35 4.43 -23.73
C SER A 35 -2.73 3.84 -22.35
N ARG A 36 -1.97 4.13 -21.31
CA ARG A 36 -2.29 3.72 -19.94
C ARG A 36 -3.41 4.52 -19.32
N THR A 37 -3.64 5.73 -19.80
CA THR A 37 -4.74 6.58 -19.36
C THR A 37 -5.41 7.28 -20.53
N THR A 38 -6.74 7.40 -20.45
CA THR A 38 -7.58 8.18 -21.40
C THR A 38 -8.29 9.34 -20.74
N VAL A 39 -8.20 9.43 -19.38
CA VAL A 39 -8.90 10.45 -18.61
C VAL A 39 -8.23 11.83 -18.72
N SER A 40 -8.91 12.88 -18.27
CA SER A 40 -8.32 14.22 -18.15
C SER A 40 -7.21 14.25 -17.10
N TYR A 41 -6.33 15.26 -17.17
CA TYR A 41 -5.27 15.46 -16.17
C TYR A 41 -5.84 15.60 -14.75
N GLU A 42 -6.96 16.31 -14.60
CA GLU A 42 -7.62 16.47 -13.31
C GLU A 42 -8.08 15.14 -12.72
N GLU A 43 -8.72 14.30 -13.53
CA GLU A 43 -9.18 12.98 -13.10
C GLU A 43 -8.00 12.02 -12.85
N TYR A 44 -6.94 12.11 -13.65
CA TYR A 44 -5.71 11.36 -13.43
C TYR A 44 -5.08 11.71 -12.08
N MET A 45 -5.03 13.00 -11.73
CA MET A 45 -4.51 13.45 -10.44
C MET A 45 -5.40 13.06 -9.25
N ARG A 46 -6.70 12.95 -9.45
CA ARG A 46 -7.61 12.42 -8.40
C ARG A 46 -7.35 10.95 -8.08
N ARG A 47 -6.82 10.19 -9.02
CA ARG A 47 -6.48 8.76 -8.90
C ARG A 47 -5.02 8.53 -8.58
N TRP A 48 -4.26 9.58 -8.35
CA TRP A 48 -2.84 9.49 -8.07
C TRP A 48 -2.59 8.71 -6.78
N LYS A 49 -1.88 7.58 -6.88
CA LYS A 49 -1.54 6.66 -5.78
C LYS A 49 -0.07 6.73 -5.39
N ALA A 50 0.81 7.02 -6.36
CA ALA A 50 2.24 7.07 -6.20
C ALA A 50 2.70 8.22 -5.27
N ASN A 51 3.96 8.23 -4.88
CA ASN A 51 4.55 9.40 -4.24
C ASN A 51 4.76 10.56 -5.24
N ALA A 52 5.34 11.69 -4.80
CA ALA A 52 5.56 12.86 -5.67
C ALA A 52 6.53 12.58 -6.83
N ARG A 53 7.34 11.53 -6.74
CA ARG A 53 8.27 11.09 -7.79
C ARG A 53 7.63 10.11 -8.78
N GLY A 54 6.33 9.81 -8.63
CA GLY A 54 5.62 8.87 -9.46
C GLY A 54 5.97 7.41 -9.19
N VAL A 55 6.52 7.09 -8.02
CA VAL A 55 6.82 5.72 -7.59
C VAL A 55 5.67 5.17 -6.75
N ASP A 56 5.11 4.04 -7.16
CA ASP A 56 4.11 3.32 -6.38
C ASP A 56 4.78 2.57 -5.23
N LEU A 57 4.68 3.12 -4.02
CA LEU A 57 5.36 2.60 -2.83
C LEU A 57 4.96 1.15 -2.50
N ASN A 58 3.81 0.68 -2.99
CA ASN A 58 3.39 -0.72 -2.83
C ASN A 58 4.20 -1.71 -3.67
N TYR A 59 5.11 -1.23 -4.51
CA TYR A 59 6.06 -2.02 -5.28
C TYR A 59 7.52 -1.66 -4.98
N ASN A 60 7.78 -0.85 -3.95
CA ASN A 60 9.12 -0.31 -3.70
C ASN A 60 9.88 -1.02 -2.55
N PHE A 61 9.25 -1.97 -1.85
CA PHE A 61 9.93 -2.74 -0.80
C PHE A 61 10.78 -3.89 -1.39
N ALA A 62 11.86 -4.24 -0.66
CA ALA A 62 12.81 -5.28 -1.05
C ALA A 62 12.26 -6.70 -0.78
N ALA A 63 11.15 -7.05 -1.43
CA ALA A 63 10.49 -8.34 -1.34
C ALA A 63 10.30 -8.92 -2.73
N ASN A 64 11.15 -9.85 -3.13
CA ASN A 64 11.16 -10.40 -4.49
C ASN A 64 11.03 -9.30 -5.58
N TRP A 65 11.70 -8.19 -5.36
CA TRP A 65 11.54 -6.98 -6.16
C TRP A 65 11.89 -7.17 -7.63
N GLU A 66 12.91 -7.98 -7.93
CA GLU A 66 13.29 -8.33 -9.31
C GLU A 66 12.19 -9.13 -10.02
N GLY A 67 11.42 -9.91 -9.27
CA GLY A 67 10.30 -10.70 -9.79
C GLY A 67 9.03 -9.89 -10.04
N ILE A 68 9.03 -8.58 -9.77
CA ILE A 68 7.88 -7.73 -10.06
C ILE A 68 7.74 -7.55 -11.57
N ASN A 69 6.75 -8.20 -12.13
CA ASN A 69 6.44 -8.10 -13.55
C ASN A 69 5.60 -6.86 -13.83
N VAL A 70 6.18 -5.68 -13.66
CA VAL A 70 5.61 -4.43 -14.13
C VAL A 70 6.40 -3.94 -15.33
N SER A 71 5.74 -3.84 -16.46
CA SER A 71 6.33 -3.34 -17.71
C SER A 71 6.60 -1.83 -17.69
N LEU A 72 6.21 -1.15 -16.62
CA LEU A 72 6.30 0.30 -16.50
C LEU A 72 7.71 0.74 -16.10
N THR A 73 8.35 1.50 -16.98
CA THR A 73 9.74 1.95 -16.85
C THR A 73 9.87 3.46 -16.57
N HIS A 74 8.76 4.16 -16.37
CA HIS A 74 8.73 5.60 -16.11
C HIS A 74 7.80 5.94 -14.93
N PRO A 75 7.99 7.09 -14.28
CA PRO A 75 7.09 7.60 -13.24
C PRO A 75 5.63 7.66 -13.71
N SER A 76 4.71 7.25 -12.83
CA SER A 76 3.29 7.13 -13.16
C SER A 76 2.43 7.34 -11.92
N ALA A 77 1.13 7.54 -12.11
CA ALA A 77 0.16 7.61 -11.02
C ALA A 77 0.10 6.31 -10.19
N ASN A 78 0.43 5.17 -10.77
CA ASN A 78 0.50 3.88 -10.10
C ASN A 78 1.37 2.88 -10.88
N GLY A 79 1.83 1.84 -10.20
CA GLY A 79 2.48 0.68 -10.81
C GLY A 79 3.95 0.86 -11.16
N TYR A 80 4.54 2.04 -11.06
CA TYR A 80 5.97 2.20 -11.24
C TYR A 80 6.72 1.85 -9.95
N LYS A 81 7.60 0.86 -10.02
CA LYS A 81 8.28 0.30 -8.84
C LYS A 81 9.52 1.08 -8.37
N GLY A 82 9.89 2.14 -9.09
CA GLY A 82 11.15 2.86 -8.85
C GLY A 82 12.33 2.21 -9.58
N THR A 83 13.51 2.75 -9.33
CA THR A 83 14.77 2.29 -9.96
C THR A 83 15.42 1.14 -9.20
N ASN A 84 15.21 1.08 -7.90
CA ASN A 84 15.75 0.06 -7.00
C ASN A 84 14.76 -0.22 -5.87
N PRO A 85 14.84 -1.38 -5.20
CA PRO A 85 14.09 -1.58 -3.97
C PRO A 85 14.51 -0.55 -2.92
N LEU A 86 13.54 -0.02 -2.20
CA LEU A 86 13.73 1.05 -1.21
C LEU A 86 14.42 2.30 -1.80
N SER A 87 14.15 2.63 -3.06
CA SER A 87 14.65 3.87 -3.67
C SER A 87 14.02 5.12 -3.06
N GLU A 88 12.83 4.99 -2.49
CA GLU A 88 12.04 6.12 -2.02
C GLU A 88 12.23 6.37 -0.52
N PRO A 89 12.35 7.65 -0.11
CA PRO A 89 12.57 8.00 1.29
C PRO A 89 11.43 7.55 2.20
N GLU A 90 10.20 7.51 1.70
CA GLU A 90 9.03 7.02 2.44
C GLU A 90 9.16 5.52 2.74
N SER A 91 9.56 4.72 1.76
CA SER A 91 9.78 3.28 1.95
C SER A 91 10.94 3.01 2.90
N GLN A 92 12.03 3.79 2.78
CA GLN A 92 13.18 3.72 3.69
C GLN A 92 12.78 4.07 5.13
N ALA A 93 11.99 5.15 5.31
CA ALA A 93 11.56 5.58 6.63
C ALA A 93 10.74 4.49 7.35
N ILE A 94 9.81 3.86 6.63
CA ILE A 94 9.01 2.75 7.19
C ILE A 94 9.89 1.53 7.49
N ALA A 95 10.79 1.16 6.57
CA ALA A 95 11.70 0.03 6.79
C ALA A 95 12.61 0.26 8.01
N ASN A 96 13.19 1.46 8.14
CA ASN A 96 14.04 1.84 9.27
C ASN A 96 13.25 1.85 10.59
N LEU A 97 12.04 2.40 10.59
CA LEU A 97 11.17 2.39 11.76
C LEU A 97 10.90 0.95 12.24
N ILE A 98 10.53 0.07 11.32
CA ILE A 98 10.19 -1.32 11.63
C ILE A 98 11.41 -2.06 12.16
N GLN A 99 12.56 -1.94 11.52
CA GLN A 99 13.81 -2.59 11.95
C GLN A 99 14.34 -2.03 13.27
N GLY A 100 14.19 -0.73 13.52
CA GLY A 100 14.69 -0.07 14.72
C GLY A 100 13.80 -0.21 15.95
N THR A 101 12.52 -0.60 15.79
CA THR A 101 11.56 -0.62 16.92
C THR A 101 11.32 -2.02 17.49
N GLY A 102 11.55 -3.09 16.72
CA GLY A 102 11.31 -4.46 17.17
C GLY A 102 9.83 -4.81 17.30
N PHE A 103 9.01 -4.46 16.32
CA PHE A 103 7.59 -4.85 16.27
C PHE A 103 7.41 -6.36 16.18
N ASN A 104 6.46 -6.90 16.93
CA ASN A 104 6.12 -8.33 16.89
C ASN A 104 5.15 -8.67 15.76
N ALA A 105 4.38 -7.71 15.26
CA ALA A 105 3.49 -7.86 14.10
C ALA A 105 3.17 -6.49 13.51
N VAL A 106 2.83 -6.43 12.22
CA VAL A 106 2.46 -5.21 11.51
C VAL A 106 1.22 -5.44 10.66
N ILE A 107 0.27 -4.51 10.73
CA ILE A 107 -0.91 -4.45 9.86
C ILE A 107 -0.80 -3.20 9.01
N ASN A 108 -0.91 -3.34 7.70
CA ASN A 108 -1.09 -2.23 6.79
C ASN A 108 -2.48 -2.21 6.18
N TYR A 109 -3.05 -1.03 6.04
CA TYR A 109 -4.38 -0.82 5.49
C TYR A 109 -4.30 -0.32 4.06
N HIS A 110 -5.10 -0.93 3.20
CA HIS A 110 -5.31 -0.55 1.81
C HIS A 110 -6.80 -0.41 1.52
N ALA A 111 -7.13 -0.03 0.31
CA ALA A 111 -8.44 -0.06 -0.30
C ALA A 111 -8.28 -0.44 -1.78
N MET A 112 -9.17 -1.32 -2.32
CA MET A 112 -10.38 -1.85 -1.71
C MET A 112 -10.51 -3.36 -1.96
N GLY A 113 -11.42 -4.02 -1.23
CA GLY A 113 -11.66 -5.45 -1.51
C GLY A 113 -12.39 -6.18 -0.39
N ASN A 114 -12.50 -5.62 0.80
CA ASN A 114 -13.02 -6.28 1.99
C ASN A 114 -12.36 -7.65 2.24
N VAL A 115 -11.04 -7.68 2.14
CA VAL A 115 -10.23 -8.89 2.20
C VAL A 115 -8.96 -8.65 2.99
N ILE A 116 -8.43 -9.69 3.62
CA ILE A 116 -7.09 -9.67 4.23
C ILE A 116 -6.17 -10.55 3.40
N TYR A 117 -5.01 -9.97 3.03
CA TYR A 117 -3.95 -10.69 2.34
C TYR A 117 -2.78 -10.99 3.26
N TRP A 118 -2.24 -12.20 3.13
CA TRP A 118 -0.96 -12.63 3.68
C TRP A 118 -0.09 -13.22 2.55
N ASP A 119 1.24 -13.18 2.68
CA ASP A 119 2.12 -13.71 1.64
C ASP A 119 2.25 -15.24 1.75
N THR A 120 1.94 -15.92 0.65
CA THR A 120 1.99 -17.39 0.54
C THR A 120 3.35 -17.92 0.11
N GLN A 121 4.30 -17.06 -0.18
CA GLN A 121 5.65 -17.52 -0.53
C GLN A 121 6.27 -18.25 0.66
N ASN A 122 7.15 -19.20 0.36
CA ASN A 122 7.81 -19.99 1.40
C ASN A 122 8.76 -19.09 2.21
N ASN A 123 8.25 -18.55 3.30
CA ASN A 123 9.00 -17.73 4.26
C ASN A 123 8.66 -18.14 5.69
N GLN A 124 9.55 -17.81 6.63
CA GLN A 124 9.43 -18.22 8.02
C GLN A 124 8.20 -17.64 8.75
N LYS A 125 7.61 -16.56 8.23
CA LYS A 125 6.49 -15.84 8.85
C LYS A 125 5.13 -16.08 8.19
N ALA A 126 5.07 -16.92 7.17
CA ALA A 126 3.81 -17.19 6.44
C ALA A 126 2.73 -17.80 7.35
N ALA A 127 3.09 -18.78 8.20
CA ALA A 127 2.13 -19.41 9.10
C ALA A 127 1.61 -18.44 10.17
N GLU A 128 2.48 -17.65 10.78
CA GLU A 128 2.13 -16.64 11.77
C GLU A 128 1.25 -15.54 11.16
N SER A 129 1.61 -15.07 9.96
CA SER A 129 0.81 -14.07 9.23
C SER A 129 -0.58 -14.58 8.86
N LYS A 130 -0.69 -15.84 8.45
CA LYS A 130 -1.98 -16.48 8.20
C LYS A 130 -2.82 -16.60 9.47
N ALA A 131 -2.20 -16.96 10.60
CA ALA A 131 -2.88 -17.05 11.88
C ALA A 131 -3.37 -15.67 12.35
N LEU A 132 -2.52 -14.63 12.21
CA LEU A 132 -2.90 -13.24 12.48
C LEU A 132 -4.05 -12.78 11.59
N ALA A 133 -4.05 -13.09 10.30
CA ALA A 133 -5.13 -12.76 9.38
C ALA A 133 -6.46 -13.41 9.81
N ASN A 134 -6.42 -14.68 10.22
CA ASN A 134 -7.59 -15.40 10.67
C ASN A 134 -8.14 -14.91 12.03
N ALA A 135 -7.32 -14.29 12.86
CA ALA A 135 -7.74 -13.68 14.11
C ALA A 135 -8.57 -12.41 13.90
N VAL A 136 -8.43 -11.74 12.77
CA VAL A 136 -9.21 -10.54 12.42
C VAL A 136 -10.51 -10.94 11.76
N HIS A 137 -11.62 -10.70 12.44
CA HIS A 137 -12.94 -11.08 11.95
C HIS A 137 -13.56 -10.07 10.97
N GLY A 138 -14.50 -10.54 10.17
CA GLY A 138 -15.31 -9.70 9.27
C GLY A 138 -14.72 -9.52 7.87
N TYR A 139 -13.63 -10.20 7.55
CA TYR A 139 -12.96 -10.19 6.25
C TYR A 139 -12.83 -11.60 5.67
N SER A 140 -12.78 -11.68 4.35
CA SER A 140 -12.27 -12.89 3.70
C SER A 140 -10.75 -12.91 3.84
N VAL A 141 -10.16 -14.07 4.12
CA VAL A 141 -8.69 -14.22 4.22
C VAL A 141 -8.19 -14.95 3.00
N LEU A 142 -7.31 -14.29 2.24
CA LEU A 142 -6.73 -14.83 1.01
C LEU A 142 -5.20 -14.81 1.07
N GLY A 143 -4.61 -15.91 0.64
CA GLY A 143 -3.18 -15.95 0.37
C GLY A 143 -2.85 -15.29 -0.96
N SER A 144 -1.79 -14.53 -1.04
CA SER A 144 -1.28 -13.97 -2.28
C SER A 144 0.22 -14.20 -2.41
N LYS A 145 0.71 -14.39 -3.64
CA LYS A 145 2.14 -14.30 -3.90
C LYS A 145 2.48 -12.83 -3.99
N GLY A 146 3.03 -12.29 -2.91
CA GLY A 146 3.35 -10.88 -2.83
C GLY A 146 4.69 -10.55 -3.47
N VAL A 147 4.76 -9.39 -4.08
CA VAL A 147 5.96 -8.85 -4.71
C VAL A 147 6.07 -7.35 -4.44
N GLY A 148 7.11 -6.93 -3.74
CA GLY A 148 7.45 -5.52 -3.53
C GLY A 148 6.58 -4.74 -2.54
N GLY A 149 5.54 -5.35 -1.97
CA GLY A 149 4.68 -4.72 -0.96
C GLY A 149 5.26 -4.76 0.45
N LEU A 150 4.75 -3.89 1.33
CA LEU A 150 5.18 -3.86 2.73
C LEU A 150 4.93 -5.21 3.42
N LYS A 151 3.74 -5.79 3.27
CA LYS A 151 3.37 -7.11 3.80
C LYS A 151 4.39 -8.19 3.41
N ASP A 152 4.81 -8.17 2.15
CA ASP A 152 5.71 -9.16 1.59
C ASP A 152 7.12 -9.00 2.17
N TRP A 153 7.59 -7.78 2.27
CA TRP A 153 8.88 -7.45 2.87
C TRP A 153 8.93 -7.79 4.36
N LEU A 154 7.84 -7.53 5.10
CA LEU A 154 7.74 -7.91 6.52
C LEU A 154 8.00 -9.40 6.71
N GLN A 155 7.36 -10.25 5.91
CA GLN A 155 7.46 -11.69 6.04
C GLN A 155 8.76 -12.25 5.45
N GLN A 156 9.20 -11.73 4.30
CA GLN A 156 10.33 -12.28 3.55
C GLN A 156 11.69 -11.77 4.05
N ALA A 157 11.79 -10.51 4.46
CA ALA A 157 13.05 -9.85 4.77
C ALA A 157 13.16 -9.36 6.21
N ALA A 158 12.10 -8.76 6.77
CA ALA A 158 12.14 -8.24 8.14
C ALA A 158 11.93 -9.34 9.21
N GLY A 159 11.41 -10.50 8.85
CA GLY A 159 11.15 -11.60 9.78
C GLY A 159 10.01 -11.31 10.76
N ILE A 160 9.03 -10.50 10.35
CA ILE A 160 7.90 -10.05 11.18
C ILE A 160 6.59 -10.52 10.53
N PRO A 161 5.63 -11.08 11.29
CA PRO A 161 4.30 -11.35 10.78
C PRO A 161 3.63 -10.07 10.26
N GLY A 162 3.13 -10.11 9.03
CA GLY A 162 2.53 -8.95 8.39
C GLY A 162 1.33 -9.31 7.51
N ILE A 163 0.29 -8.49 7.58
CA ILE A 163 -0.91 -8.63 6.75
C ILE A 163 -1.32 -7.30 6.13
N THR A 164 -2.02 -7.38 5.01
CA THR A 164 -2.72 -6.24 4.41
C THR A 164 -4.22 -6.39 4.58
N ILE A 165 -4.87 -5.40 5.17
CA ILE A 165 -6.34 -5.33 5.25
C ILE A 165 -6.82 -4.35 4.17
N GLU A 166 -7.54 -4.88 3.17
CA GLU A 166 -8.22 -4.10 2.13
C GLU A 166 -9.61 -3.71 2.62
N VAL A 167 -9.78 -2.47 3.04
CA VAL A 167 -11.08 -1.97 3.50
C VAL A 167 -11.97 -1.54 2.34
N GLY A 168 -13.29 -1.45 2.58
CA GLY A 168 -14.25 -0.98 1.58
C GLY A 168 -14.60 -2.05 0.53
N ARG A 169 -15.68 -1.80 -0.22
CA ARG A 169 -16.28 -2.81 -1.11
C ARG A 169 -16.62 -2.33 -2.51
N SER A 170 -16.87 -1.04 -2.70
CA SER A 170 -17.56 -0.58 -3.90
C SER A 170 -16.64 0.07 -4.93
N THR A 171 -15.83 1.02 -4.53
CA THR A 171 -15.00 1.82 -5.43
C THR A 171 -13.66 2.18 -4.81
N CYS A 172 -12.67 2.47 -5.64
CA CYS A 172 -11.43 3.13 -5.23
C CYS A 172 -11.33 4.46 -5.99
N PRO A 173 -11.34 5.57 -5.29
CA PRO A 173 -11.37 5.78 -3.84
C PRO A 173 -12.68 5.29 -3.17
N VAL A 174 -12.55 4.78 -1.94
CA VAL A 174 -13.71 4.31 -1.16
C VAL A 174 -14.62 5.48 -0.79
N SER A 175 -15.93 5.31 -0.97
CA SER A 175 -16.90 6.34 -0.58
C SER A 175 -16.90 6.58 0.93
N PHE A 176 -16.99 7.84 1.35
CA PHE A 176 -17.12 8.18 2.77
C PHE A 176 -18.37 7.57 3.42
N SER A 177 -19.39 7.26 2.66
CA SER A 177 -20.58 6.56 3.15
C SER A 177 -20.29 5.15 3.67
N GLU A 178 -19.17 4.52 3.28
CA GLU A 178 -18.75 3.23 3.80
C GLU A 178 -18.03 3.32 5.15
N TYR A 179 -17.62 4.53 5.58
CA TYR A 179 -16.84 4.72 6.82
C TYR A 179 -17.45 4.08 8.07
N PRO A 180 -18.76 4.22 8.36
CA PRO A 180 -19.34 3.60 9.56
C PRO A 180 -19.20 2.06 9.56
N ALA A 181 -19.37 1.42 8.40
CA ALA A 181 -19.19 -0.02 8.26
C ALA A 181 -17.72 -0.44 8.43
N ILE A 182 -16.81 0.28 7.77
CA ILE A 182 -15.36 0.08 7.88
C ILE A 182 -14.91 0.25 9.33
N TRP A 183 -15.35 1.33 10.00
CA TRP A 183 -15.03 1.56 11.41
C TRP A 183 -15.51 0.42 12.32
N ASN A 184 -16.76 0.00 12.17
CA ASN A 184 -17.31 -1.09 12.98
C ASN A 184 -16.55 -2.40 12.79
N GLN A 185 -16.06 -2.65 11.59
CA GLN A 185 -15.27 -3.84 11.25
C GLN A 185 -13.85 -3.79 11.81
N ASN A 186 -13.27 -2.58 11.95
CA ASN A 186 -11.86 -2.40 12.30
C ASN A 186 -11.59 -1.92 13.73
N LYS A 187 -12.57 -1.37 14.44
CA LYS A 187 -12.37 -0.80 15.79
C LYS A 187 -11.79 -1.77 16.83
N ALA A 188 -11.99 -3.09 16.62
CA ALA A 188 -11.45 -4.12 17.49
C ALA A 188 -10.09 -4.66 17.05
N VAL A 189 -9.63 -4.36 15.83
CA VAL A 189 -8.39 -4.90 15.27
C VAL A 189 -7.16 -4.63 16.14
N PRO A 190 -6.94 -3.42 16.70
CA PRO A 190 -5.81 -3.17 17.60
C PRO A 190 -5.80 -4.07 18.84
N ALA A 191 -6.98 -4.29 19.46
CA ALA A 191 -7.10 -5.17 20.62
C ALA A 191 -6.87 -6.65 20.23
N THR A 192 -7.39 -7.07 19.08
CA THR A 192 -7.15 -8.41 18.52
C THR A 192 -5.67 -8.64 18.28
N LEU A 193 -4.98 -7.68 17.69
CA LEU A 193 -3.53 -7.75 17.45
C LEU A 193 -2.76 -7.82 18.76
N GLY A 194 -3.08 -6.95 19.72
CA GLY A 194 -2.44 -6.98 21.05
C GLY A 194 -2.62 -8.31 21.77
N TYR A 195 -3.82 -8.89 21.73
CA TYR A 195 -4.10 -10.21 22.30
C TYR A 195 -3.31 -11.31 21.56
N TYR A 196 -3.31 -11.29 20.23
CA TYR A 196 -2.58 -12.26 19.42
C TYR A 196 -1.08 -12.27 19.79
N VAL A 197 -0.46 -11.08 19.79
CA VAL A 197 0.97 -10.94 20.13
C VAL A 197 1.30 -11.35 21.57
N ALA A 198 0.36 -11.12 22.50
CA ALA A 198 0.56 -11.52 23.91
C ALA A 198 0.44 -13.03 24.16
N THR A 199 -0.16 -13.78 23.23
CA THR A 199 -0.47 -15.20 23.41
C THR A 199 0.32 -16.13 22.47
N HIS A 200 1.09 -15.58 21.54
CA HIS A 200 1.90 -16.32 20.55
C HIS A 200 3.31 -15.78 20.48
#